data_9f4d8e86714d8a0e5d4aeda1eb7f84b3
#
_entry.id   9f4d8e86714d8a0e5d4aeda1eb7f84b3
#
_cell.length_a   1.000
_cell.length_b   1.000
_cell.length_c   1.000
_cell.angle_alpha   90.00
_cell.angle_beta   90.00
_cell.angle_gamma   90.00
#
_symmetry.space_group_name_H-M   'P 1'
#
loop_
_entity.id
_entity.type
_entity.pdbx_description
1 polymer ?
#
loop_
_entity_poly.entity_id
_entity_poly.type
_entity_poly.pdbx_seq_one_letter_code
_entity_poly.pdbx_strand_id
1 'polypeptide(L)'
;MAITIRRMQGGDADELYRLLSDPVVMRYLELPYDRARTEVFLHRAGLAAQPLVYAAEEGGSFIGYVIYHAYDGNSMEIGWVLLPEYWGRGYASALTDRLICLARQAGKSVVIECAPEQAATVHLAVKKGFRYCGMADGLAVYRLA
;
A
#
# COMPACT_ATOMS: atom_id res chain seq x y z
N MET A 1 -11.95 13.34 -6.22
CA MET A 1 -10.62 13.17 -5.60
C MET A 1 -9.54 13.30 -6.65
N ALA A 2 -8.58 14.18 -6.42
CA ALA A 2 -7.44 14.37 -7.33
C ALA A 2 -6.25 13.51 -6.88
N ILE A 3 -6.39 12.20 -6.98
CA ILE A 3 -5.40 11.23 -6.51
C ILE A 3 -4.34 10.99 -7.58
N THR A 4 -3.08 11.01 -7.17
CA THR A 4 -1.94 10.70 -8.01
C THR A 4 -1.08 9.64 -7.35
N ILE A 5 -0.59 8.70 -8.14
CA ILE A 5 0.42 7.72 -7.73
C ILE A 5 1.68 8.04 -8.52
N ARG A 6 2.79 8.23 -7.83
CA ARG A 6 4.06 8.59 -8.46
C ARG A 6 5.23 7.86 -7.82
N ARG A 7 6.36 7.82 -8.50
CA ARG A 7 7.59 7.32 -7.88
C ARG A 7 7.99 8.18 -6.70
N MET A 8 8.52 7.55 -5.66
CA MET A 8 9.10 8.26 -4.54
C MET A 8 10.36 9.02 -4.94
N GLN A 9 10.66 10.06 -4.20
CA GLN A 9 11.84 10.91 -4.35
C GLN A 9 12.54 11.04 -3.01
N GLY A 10 13.79 11.46 -3.00
CA GLY A 10 14.53 11.69 -1.77
C GLY A 10 13.84 12.66 -0.82
N GLY A 11 13.15 13.66 -1.35
CA GLY A 11 12.38 14.63 -0.59
C GLY A 11 11.16 14.07 0.14
N ASP A 12 10.77 12.82 -0.12
CA ASP A 12 9.63 12.18 0.57
C ASP A 12 10.00 11.65 1.96
N ALA A 13 11.28 11.68 2.35
CA ALA A 13 11.75 11.07 3.59
C ALA A 13 11.04 11.59 4.84
N ASP A 14 10.76 12.90 4.91
CA ASP A 14 10.12 13.51 6.09
C ASP A 14 8.69 13.00 6.27
N GLU A 15 7.89 13.05 5.21
CA GLU A 15 6.50 12.58 5.27
C GLU A 15 6.44 11.06 5.45
N LEU A 16 7.36 10.32 4.84
CA LEU A 16 7.44 8.88 5.01
C LEU A 16 7.79 8.52 6.46
N TYR A 17 8.70 9.27 7.08
CA TYR A 17 9.03 9.08 8.50
C TYR A 17 7.82 9.37 9.39
N ARG A 18 7.09 10.44 9.12
CA ARG A 18 5.86 10.76 9.84
C ARG A 18 4.86 9.60 9.78
N LEU A 19 4.74 8.94 8.64
CA LEU A 19 3.88 7.79 8.44
C LEU A 19 4.38 6.56 9.19
N LEU A 20 5.64 6.17 8.96
CA LEU A 20 6.20 4.91 9.46
C LEU A 20 6.59 4.95 10.95
N SER A 21 6.71 6.13 11.54
CA SER A 21 6.95 6.30 12.97
C SER A 21 5.68 6.35 13.80
N ASP A 22 4.52 6.43 13.15
CA ASP A 22 3.24 6.52 13.85
C ASP A 22 2.78 5.13 14.32
N PRO A 23 2.66 4.91 15.65
CA PRO A 23 2.27 3.59 16.17
C PRO A 23 0.86 3.18 15.78
N VAL A 24 -0.05 4.11 15.51
CA VAL A 24 -1.41 3.79 15.07
C VAL A 24 -1.38 3.28 13.63
N VAL A 25 -0.60 3.91 12.75
CA VAL A 25 -0.41 3.46 11.37
C VAL A 25 0.22 2.05 11.35
N MET A 26 1.24 1.84 12.18
CA MET A 26 2.04 0.62 12.17
C MET A 26 1.45 -0.52 12.99
N ARG A 27 0.30 -0.31 13.62
CA ARG A 27 -0.31 -1.26 14.55
C ARG A 27 -0.35 -2.71 14.08
N TYR A 28 -0.64 -2.94 12.80
CA TYR A 28 -0.75 -4.29 12.23
C TYR A 28 0.39 -4.62 11.27
N LEU A 29 1.39 -3.76 11.16
CA LEU A 29 2.49 -3.91 10.20
C LEU A 29 3.75 -4.35 10.92
N GLU A 30 4.42 -3.42 11.57
CA GLU A 30 5.67 -3.63 12.30
C GLU A 30 5.77 -2.62 13.43
N LEU A 31 6.78 -2.76 14.28
CA LEU A 31 7.12 -1.71 15.23
C LEU A 31 7.40 -0.40 14.49
N PRO A 32 7.02 0.76 15.06
CA PRO A 32 7.31 2.04 14.42
C PRO A 32 8.79 2.20 14.06
N TYR A 33 9.03 2.80 12.90
CA TYR A 33 10.39 3.00 12.41
C TYR A 33 11.01 4.25 13.01
N ASP A 34 12.32 4.22 13.28
CA ASP A 34 13.11 5.43 13.48
C ASP A 34 13.47 6.04 12.11
N ARG A 35 14.17 7.17 12.14
CA ARG A 35 14.55 7.87 10.91
C ARG A 35 15.48 7.03 10.04
N ALA A 36 16.46 6.38 10.64
CA ALA A 36 17.44 5.58 9.89
C ALA A 36 16.76 4.43 9.16
N ARG A 37 15.83 3.74 9.81
CA ARG A 37 15.07 2.64 9.19
C ARG A 37 14.15 3.14 8.10
N THR A 38 13.56 4.31 8.26
CA THR A 38 12.74 4.95 7.24
C THR A 38 13.57 5.23 5.98
N GLU A 39 14.78 5.73 6.13
CA GLU A 39 15.66 6.00 5.00
C GLU A 39 16.06 4.73 4.26
N VAL A 40 16.33 3.64 4.99
CA VAL A 40 16.60 2.34 4.38
C VAL A 40 15.39 1.87 3.57
N PHE A 41 14.19 2.00 4.12
CA PHE A 41 12.95 1.64 3.44
C PHE A 41 12.76 2.47 2.17
N LEU A 42 12.97 3.78 2.25
CA LEU A 42 12.85 4.68 1.10
C LEU A 42 13.78 4.22 -0.03
N HIS A 43 15.04 3.96 0.29
CA HIS A 43 16.03 3.56 -0.73
C HIS A 43 15.74 2.18 -1.32
N ARG A 44 15.42 1.20 -0.48
CA ARG A 44 15.23 -0.19 -0.93
C ARG A 44 13.89 -0.43 -1.60
N ALA A 45 12.84 0.20 -1.12
CA ALA A 45 11.49 -0.04 -1.61
C ALA A 45 11.00 1.05 -2.58
N GLY A 46 11.31 2.32 -2.30
CA GLY A 46 10.79 3.44 -3.07
C GLY A 46 11.68 3.90 -4.21
N LEU A 47 12.99 4.00 -3.97
CA LEU A 47 13.94 4.55 -4.94
C LEU A 47 14.60 3.48 -5.82
N ALA A 48 14.25 2.23 -5.65
CA ALA A 48 14.77 1.13 -6.47
C ALA A 48 14.41 1.31 -7.95
N ALA A 49 15.18 0.71 -8.84
CA ALA A 49 14.89 0.75 -10.28
C ALA A 49 13.52 0.17 -10.60
N GLN A 50 13.12 -0.89 -9.88
CA GLN A 50 11.77 -1.44 -9.91
C GLN A 50 11.18 -1.29 -8.50
N PRO A 51 10.49 -0.19 -8.21
CA PRO A 51 10.00 0.08 -6.86
C PRO A 51 8.99 -0.96 -6.39
N LEU A 52 8.97 -1.20 -5.08
CA LEU A 52 7.94 -1.99 -4.42
C LEU A 52 6.77 -1.11 -3.97
N VAL A 53 7.07 0.15 -3.68
CA VAL A 53 6.08 1.13 -3.20
C VAL A 53 6.21 2.43 -3.98
N TYR A 54 5.09 3.17 -4.05
CA TYR A 54 4.99 4.45 -4.75
C TYR A 54 4.29 5.45 -3.84
N ALA A 55 4.63 6.72 -3.97
CA ALA A 55 3.96 7.78 -3.21
C ALA A 55 2.54 8.00 -3.72
N ALA A 56 1.62 8.22 -2.80
CA ALA A 56 0.24 8.60 -3.10
C ALA A 56 0.02 10.04 -2.68
N GLU A 57 -0.64 10.83 -3.54
CA GLU A 57 -0.94 12.24 -3.30
C GLU A 57 -2.40 12.55 -3.54
N GLU A 58 -2.89 13.55 -2.84
CA GLU A 58 -4.18 14.21 -3.10
C GLU A 58 -3.91 15.68 -3.30
N GLY A 59 -4.20 16.19 -4.51
CA GLY A 59 -3.99 17.60 -4.82
C GLY A 59 -2.56 18.08 -4.60
N GLY A 60 -1.56 17.22 -4.82
CA GLY A 60 -0.15 17.53 -4.62
C GLY A 60 0.36 17.29 -3.20
N SER A 61 -0.50 16.92 -2.26
CA SER A 61 -0.09 16.62 -0.87
C SER A 61 0.12 15.12 -0.68
N PHE A 62 1.23 14.75 -0.05
CA PHE A 62 1.53 13.37 0.28
C PHE A 62 0.51 12.85 1.29
N ILE A 63 -0.16 11.74 0.97
CA ILE A 63 -1.15 11.12 1.86
C ILE A 63 -0.70 9.76 2.38
N GLY A 64 0.34 9.18 1.81
CA GLY A 64 0.85 7.88 2.17
C GLY A 64 1.55 7.23 1.00
N TYR A 65 1.60 5.90 1.00
CA TYR A 65 2.16 5.16 -0.15
C TYR A 65 1.25 4.00 -0.54
N VAL A 66 1.43 3.53 -1.75
CA VAL A 66 0.81 2.30 -2.23
C VAL A 66 1.87 1.23 -2.45
N ILE A 67 1.46 -0.02 -2.30
CA ILE A 67 2.25 -1.19 -2.62
C ILE A 67 1.84 -1.63 -4.02
N TYR A 68 2.81 -1.81 -4.90
CA TYR A 68 2.56 -2.30 -6.26
C TYR A 68 3.82 -2.96 -6.80
N HIS A 69 3.84 -4.28 -6.78
CA HIS A 69 4.99 -5.06 -7.29
C HIS A 69 4.53 -6.46 -7.69
N ALA A 70 5.37 -7.16 -8.45
CA ALA A 70 5.08 -8.53 -8.84
C ALA A 70 4.96 -9.43 -7.60
N TYR A 71 3.89 -10.20 -7.54
CA TYR A 71 3.65 -11.18 -6.48
C TYR A 71 4.06 -12.58 -6.96
N ASP A 72 3.59 -12.95 -8.13
CA ASP A 72 3.99 -14.16 -8.85
C ASP A 72 3.97 -13.84 -10.35
N GLY A 73 4.12 -14.85 -11.22
CA GLY A 73 4.18 -14.63 -12.67
C GLY A 73 2.91 -14.02 -13.27
N ASN A 74 1.78 -14.11 -12.58
CA ASN A 74 0.47 -13.72 -13.10
C ASN A 74 -0.24 -12.64 -12.29
N SER A 75 0.31 -12.22 -11.16
CA SER A 75 -0.36 -11.29 -10.27
C SER A 75 0.58 -10.25 -9.67
N MET A 76 -0.02 -9.12 -9.31
CA MET A 76 0.63 -8.02 -8.60
C MET A 76 0.10 -7.96 -7.17
N GLU A 77 0.98 -7.78 -6.21
CA GLU A 77 0.56 -7.42 -4.86
C GLU A 77 0.22 -5.95 -4.82
N ILE A 78 -0.95 -5.62 -4.26
CA ILE A 78 -1.38 -4.24 -4.08
C ILE A 78 -1.71 -3.98 -2.61
N GLY A 79 -1.58 -2.73 -2.20
CA GLY A 79 -1.90 -2.30 -0.86
C GLY A 79 -1.68 -0.81 -0.71
N TRP A 80 -1.92 -0.32 0.50
CA TRP A 80 -1.79 1.10 0.81
C TRP A 80 -1.47 1.26 2.29
N VAL A 81 -0.74 2.32 2.61
CA VAL A 81 -0.52 2.78 3.99
C VAL A 81 -0.71 4.29 3.96
N LEU A 82 -1.72 4.78 4.68
CA LEU A 82 -2.13 6.18 4.63
C LEU A 82 -1.94 6.86 5.99
N LEU A 83 -1.64 8.15 5.94
CA LEU A 83 -1.64 9.01 7.13
C LEU A 83 -3.04 9.02 7.76
N PRO A 84 -3.15 8.97 9.10
CA PRO A 84 -4.45 8.84 9.78
C PRO A 84 -5.48 9.91 9.41
N GLU A 85 -5.04 11.14 9.12
CA GLU A 85 -5.94 12.22 8.73
C GLU A 85 -6.68 11.96 7.42
N TYR A 86 -6.23 10.97 6.64
CA TYR A 86 -6.88 10.58 5.38
C TYR A 86 -7.72 9.30 5.50
N TRP A 87 -7.81 8.72 6.70
CA TRP A 87 -8.62 7.52 6.92
C TRP A 87 -10.12 7.86 6.91
N GLY A 88 -10.93 6.89 6.51
CA GLY A 88 -12.39 7.02 6.54
C GLY A 88 -12.95 8.02 5.54
N ARG A 89 -12.17 8.40 4.53
CA ARG A 89 -12.54 9.44 3.55
C ARG A 89 -12.60 8.91 2.11
N GLY A 90 -12.49 7.59 1.93
CA GLY A 90 -12.59 6.95 0.62
C GLY A 90 -11.30 6.87 -0.18
N TYR A 91 -10.17 7.32 0.35
CA TYR A 91 -8.90 7.28 -0.39
C TYR A 91 -8.40 5.86 -0.63
N ALA A 92 -8.49 4.99 0.37
CA ALA A 92 -8.07 3.59 0.21
C ALA A 92 -8.88 2.89 -0.88
N SER A 93 -10.18 3.12 -0.94
CA SER A 93 -11.05 2.57 -1.98
C SER A 93 -10.67 3.07 -3.37
N ALA A 94 -10.44 4.37 -3.51
CA ALA A 94 -10.06 4.97 -4.80
C ALA A 94 -8.67 4.51 -5.26
N LEU A 95 -7.72 4.39 -4.33
CA LEU A 95 -6.38 3.87 -4.63
C LEU A 95 -6.44 2.40 -5.05
N THR A 96 -7.26 1.60 -4.37
CA THR A 96 -7.46 0.20 -4.72
C THR A 96 -7.97 0.06 -6.16
N ASP A 97 -8.98 0.84 -6.55
CA ASP A 97 -9.51 0.84 -7.91
C ASP A 97 -8.43 1.21 -8.94
N ARG A 98 -7.61 2.21 -8.61
CA ARG A 98 -6.52 2.65 -9.49
C ARG A 98 -5.47 1.54 -9.67
N LEU A 99 -5.10 0.87 -8.58
CA LEU A 99 -4.12 -0.22 -8.62
C LEU A 99 -4.64 -1.44 -9.37
N ILE A 100 -5.91 -1.79 -9.20
CA ILE A 100 -6.55 -2.85 -9.96
C ILE A 100 -6.50 -2.54 -11.46
N CYS A 101 -6.81 -1.31 -11.82
CA CYS A 101 -6.77 -0.87 -13.23
C CYS A 101 -5.36 -0.99 -13.81
N LEU A 102 -4.34 -0.54 -13.07
CA LEU A 102 -2.95 -0.65 -13.51
C LEU A 102 -2.53 -2.10 -13.73
N ALA A 103 -2.88 -3.00 -12.81
CA ALA A 103 -2.55 -4.42 -12.95
C ALA A 103 -3.24 -5.05 -14.15
N ARG A 104 -4.52 -4.74 -14.37
CA ARG A 104 -5.26 -5.24 -15.52
C ARG A 104 -4.69 -4.76 -16.83
N GLN A 105 -4.25 -3.52 -16.92
CA GLN A 105 -3.56 -2.98 -18.10
C GLN A 105 -2.26 -3.74 -18.39
N ALA A 106 -1.62 -4.27 -17.35
CA ALA A 106 -0.43 -5.10 -17.48
C ALA A 106 -0.73 -6.59 -17.69
N GLY A 107 -2.00 -6.97 -17.80
CA GLY A 107 -2.42 -8.36 -17.96
C GLY A 107 -2.30 -9.19 -16.69
N LYS A 108 -2.37 -8.56 -15.51
CA LYS A 108 -2.16 -9.22 -14.21
C LYS A 108 -3.43 -9.21 -13.37
N SER A 109 -3.61 -10.26 -12.57
CA SER A 109 -4.56 -10.25 -11.46
C SER A 109 -3.93 -9.56 -10.25
N VAL A 110 -4.68 -9.40 -9.16
CA VAL A 110 -4.22 -8.67 -7.99
C VAL A 110 -4.37 -9.49 -6.70
N VAL A 111 -3.45 -9.24 -5.76
CA VAL A 111 -3.40 -9.90 -4.45
C VAL A 111 -3.25 -8.82 -3.39
N ILE A 112 -4.01 -8.97 -2.30
CA ILE A 112 -3.82 -8.18 -1.07
C ILE A 112 -3.41 -9.14 0.03
N GLU A 113 -2.33 -8.83 0.74
CA GLU A 113 -1.93 -9.52 1.97
C GLU A 113 -2.07 -8.55 3.14
N CYS A 114 -2.69 -9.00 4.22
CA CYS A 114 -2.87 -8.18 5.41
C CYS A 114 -2.96 -9.03 6.67
N ALA A 115 -2.69 -8.43 7.82
CA ALA A 115 -2.97 -9.08 9.09
C ALA A 115 -4.48 -9.38 9.18
N PRO A 116 -4.88 -10.58 9.66
CA PRO A 116 -6.30 -10.91 9.75
C PRO A 116 -7.13 -9.92 10.58
N GLU A 117 -6.48 -9.22 11.52
CA GLU A 117 -7.12 -8.25 12.41
C GLU A 117 -7.34 -6.89 11.76
N GLN A 118 -6.80 -6.65 10.57
CA GLN A 118 -7.01 -5.39 9.82
C GLN A 118 -8.40 -5.36 9.20
N ALA A 119 -9.42 -5.15 10.04
CA ALA A 119 -10.82 -5.24 9.64
C ALA A 119 -11.17 -4.33 8.47
N ALA A 120 -10.64 -3.11 8.46
CA ALA A 120 -10.92 -2.15 7.37
C ALA A 120 -10.38 -2.63 6.03
N THR A 121 -9.17 -3.21 6.01
CA THR A 121 -8.58 -3.75 4.78
C THR A 121 -9.33 -4.98 4.30
N VAL A 122 -9.68 -5.89 5.22
CA VAL A 122 -10.47 -7.09 4.89
C VAL A 122 -11.83 -6.69 4.31
N HIS A 123 -12.51 -5.76 4.97
CA HIS A 123 -13.82 -5.29 4.51
C HIS A 123 -13.73 -4.70 3.10
N LEU A 124 -12.73 -3.87 2.86
CA LEU A 124 -12.53 -3.25 1.54
C LEU A 124 -12.20 -4.30 0.47
N ALA A 125 -11.33 -5.25 0.76
CA ALA A 125 -10.99 -6.33 -0.16
C ALA A 125 -12.23 -7.14 -0.57
N VAL A 126 -13.02 -7.56 0.41
CA VAL A 126 -14.25 -8.32 0.16
C VAL A 126 -15.24 -7.49 -0.66
N LYS A 127 -15.42 -6.23 -0.31
CA LYS A 127 -16.32 -5.32 -1.02
C LYS A 127 -15.93 -5.13 -2.49
N LYS A 128 -14.62 -5.13 -2.79
CA LYS A 128 -14.12 -5.01 -4.16
C LYS A 128 -14.16 -6.32 -4.94
N GLY A 129 -14.60 -7.42 -4.31
CA GLY A 129 -14.75 -8.71 -4.96
C GLY A 129 -13.58 -9.66 -4.75
N PHE A 130 -12.62 -9.31 -3.92
CA PHE A 130 -11.52 -10.22 -3.57
C PHE A 130 -12.04 -11.41 -2.77
N ARG A 131 -11.42 -12.57 -2.99
CA ARG A 131 -11.75 -13.80 -2.27
C ARG A 131 -10.61 -14.19 -1.33
N TYR A 132 -10.96 -14.60 -0.12
CA TYR A 132 -10.00 -15.13 0.83
C TYR A 132 -9.41 -16.45 0.30
N CYS A 133 -8.09 -16.54 0.26
CA CYS A 133 -7.36 -17.70 -0.28
C CYS A 133 -6.48 -18.39 0.76
N GLY A 134 -6.69 -18.13 2.04
CA GLY A 134 -5.91 -18.75 3.13
C GLY A 134 -4.84 -17.84 3.69
N MET A 135 -4.02 -18.43 4.56
CA MET A 135 -2.94 -17.72 5.25
C MET A 135 -1.60 -18.06 4.62
N ALA A 136 -0.70 -17.09 4.56
CA ALA A 136 0.68 -17.26 4.15
C ALA A 136 1.57 -16.40 5.04
N ASP A 137 2.54 -17.03 5.72
CA ASP A 137 3.50 -16.33 6.61
C ASP A 137 2.82 -15.40 7.63
N GLY A 138 1.70 -15.85 8.21
CA GLY A 138 0.96 -15.09 9.21
C GLY A 138 0.03 -14.02 8.66
N LEU A 139 -0.06 -13.88 7.34
CA LEU A 139 -0.92 -12.90 6.69
C LEU A 139 -2.09 -13.58 5.97
N ALA A 140 -3.26 -12.94 6.00
CA ALA A 140 -4.41 -13.35 5.20
C ALA A 140 -4.20 -12.92 3.75
N VAL A 141 -4.46 -13.82 2.81
CA VAL A 141 -4.28 -13.60 1.37
C VAL A 141 -5.64 -13.48 0.70
N TYR A 142 -5.85 -12.40 -0.03
CA TYR A 142 -7.06 -12.13 -0.80
C TYR A 142 -6.71 -11.94 -2.27
N ARG A 143 -7.45 -12.58 -3.17
CA ARG A 143 -7.19 -12.50 -4.61
C ARG A 143 -8.40 -12.02 -5.39
N LEU A 144 -8.12 -11.25 -6.44
CA LEU A 144 -9.10 -10.83 -7.42
C LEU A 144 -8.56 -11.18 -8.81
N ALA A 145 -9.31 -11.95 -9.55
CA ALA A 145 -8.94 -12.36 -10.91
C ALA A 145 -8.99 -11.18 -11.90
#